data_c797ba5d12b59cc0929dafe3e6a4d678
#
_entry.id   c797ba5d12b59cc0929dafe3e6a4d678
#
_cell.length_a   1.000
_cell.length_b   1.000
_cell.length_c   1.000
_cell.angle_alpha   90.00
_cell.angle_beta   90.00
_cell.angle_gamma   90.00
#
_symmetry.space_group_name_H-M   'P 1'
#
loop_
_entity.id
_entity.type
_entity.pdbx_description
1 polymer ?
#
loop_
_entity_poly.entity_id
_entity_poly.type
_entity_poly.pdbx_seq_one_letter_code
_entity_poly.pdbx_strand_id
1 'polypeptide(L)'
;MFSSSVVFSDAKVQIISQNAISEFPSGIRFSIEAESDVPIEQIALRMKFGQQKSGVYEYFDFDMSESVKSELFWNTNTASKYVPPGTLVFYSFEIRTSDGNKINSDQNQMIFSDARFEWYEISKGLLSVSYHGPVKNRANEILETIIKTSDFMAPVVGDLEEEPIRVTVYNNVSEMLPALPPGSETIRRELITEGQAFIDFGTLMILGAGDSYLGTAAHEVTHILVHRAGDSVFRNIPSWLDEGLAEYGNMYPAFSFDSALRYAISTDTLLPITSMPTMPGNPEDIILYYGQSKSMIEYLINIYGTESMKSVLATMKSGRNVDDAFQAIYGKSKEDMENEWREYIGATLYQLDEGDISLPTPVPRPDIKVFSLTPQPGSNIVESTESVSILNSQTDNQQINNNSDSRSCSALGSSNSNDMTAFFFLFFINILKSRPNSMPYKMTNTHKYIGEKHE
;
A
#
# COMPACT_ATOMS: atom_id res chain seq x y z
N MET A 1 -16.71 20.64 -64.69
CA MET A 1 -16.32 19.70 -63.62
C MET A 1 -16.88 20.25 -62.34
N PHE A 2 -18.00 19.70 -61.85
CA PHE A 2 -18.53 20.05 -60.52
C PHE A 2 -17.86 19.14 -59.49
N SER A 3 -17.04 19.73 -58.65
CA SER A 3 -16.48 19.06 -57.50
C SER A 3 -17.55 19.03 -56.42
N SER A 4 -18.20 17.88 -56.24
CA SER A 4 -19.08 17.65 -55.09
C SER A 4 -18.18 17.50 -53.86
N SER A 5 -18.12 18.54 -53.05
CA SER A 5 -17.62 18.42 -51.67
C SER A 5 -18.60 17.56 -50.86
N VAL A 6 -18.19 16.33 -50.55
CA VAL A 6 -18.89 15.50 -49.58
C VAL A 6 -18.70 16.18 -48.22
N VAL A 7 -19.75 16.79 -47.72
CA VAL A 7 -19.81 17.27 -46.34
C VAL A 7 -20.02 16.02 -45.50
N PHE A 8 -18.99 15.54 -44.84
CA PHE A 8 -19.14 14.57 -43.77
C PHE A 8 -19.82 15.29 -42.61
N SER A 9 -21.05 14.94 -42.33
CA SER A 9 -21.72 15.29 -41.07
C SER A 9 -21.06 14.42 -40.01
N ASP A 10 -20.54 15.05 -38.93
CA ASP A 10 -20.07 14.29 -37.78
C ASP A 10 -21.22 13.45 -37.23
N ALA A 11 -20.98 12.17 -36.99
CA ALA A 11 -21.95 11.26 -36.41
C ALA A 11 -22.48 11.82 -35.07
N LYS A 12 -23.79 11.87 -34.94
CA LYS A 12 -24.43 12.32 -33.73
C LYS A 12 -24.57 11.12 -32.78
N VAL A 13 -23.68 11.04 -31.76
CA VAL A 13 -23.75 10.04 -30.71
C VAL A 13 -24.41 10.66 -29.47
N GLN A 14 -25.35 9.93 -28.90
CA GLN A 14 -26.01 10.27 -27.63
C GLN A 14 -25.83 9.15 -26.61
N ILE A 15 -25.26 9.46 -25.43
CA ILE A 15 -25.24 8.55 -24.29
C ILE A 15 -26.57 8.67 -23.58
N ILE A 16 -27.36 7.60 -23.57
CA ILE A 16 -28.68 7.53 -22.95
C ILE A 16 -28.54 7.32 -21.45
N SER A 17 -27.66 6.38 -21.05
CA SER A 17 -27.37 6.10 -19.67
C SER A 17 -25.96 5.59 -19.49
N GLN A 18 -25.36 5.88 -18.36
CA GLN A 18 -24.07 5.37 -17.92
C GLN A 18 -24.07 5.21 -16.41
N ASN A 19 -23.53 4.11 -15.91
CA ASN A 19 -23.54 3.80 -14.48
C ASN A 19 -22.33 2.96 -14.08
N ALA A 20 -21.96 3.04 -12.78
CA ALA A 20 -20.97 2.17 -12.17
C ALA A 20 -21.45 1.78 -10.77
N ILE A 21 -21.42 0.48 -10.47
CA ILE A 21 -21.91 -0.10 -9.22
C ILE A 21 -20.80 -0.92 -8.57
N SER A 22 -20.57 -0.70 -7.28
CA SER A 22 -19.68 -1.53 -6.48
C SER A 22 -20.34 -2.89 -6.21
N GLU A 23 -19.69 -3.98 -6.63
CA GLU A 23 -20.03 -5.36 -6.29
C GLU A 23 -18.93 -5.96 -5.39
N PHE A 24 -18.54 -5.19 -4.37
CA PHE A 24 -17.52 -5.63 -3.42
C PHE A 24 -17.84 -7.00 -2.79
N PRO A 25 -16.85 -7.91 -2.59
CA PRO A 25 -15.43 -7.75 -2.87
C PRO A 25 -15.02 -8.08 -4.32
N SER A 26 -15.95 -8.51 -5.16
CA SER A 26 -15.64 -9.09 -6.47
C SER A 26 -15.18 -8.08 -7.49
N GLY A 27 -15.78 -6.89 -7.52
CA GLY A 27 -15.42 -5.89 -8.52
C GLY A 27 -16.36 -4.71 -8.66
N ILE A 28 -16.29 -4.09 -9.83
CA ILE A 28 -17.13 -2.96 -10.24
C ILE A 28 -17.81 -3.33 -11.53
N ARG A 29 -19.13 -3.17 -11.60
CA ARG A 29 -19.90 -3.29 -12.82
C ARG A 29 -20.14 -1.91 -13.43
N PHE A 30 -19.71 -1.76 -14.68
CA PHE A 30 -19.96 -0.58 -15.49
C PHE A 30 -21.02 -0.92 -16.55
N SER A 31 -21.93 0.01 -16.81
CA SER A 31 -22.93 -0.14 -17.85
C SER A 31 -23.04 1.14 -18.66
N ILE A 32 -23.31 0.97 -19.95
CA ILE A 32 -23.54 2.08 -20.88
C ILE A 32 -24.66 1.73 -21.86
N GLU A 33 -25.49 2.74 -22.16
CA GLU A 33 -26.48 2.69 -23.22
C GLU A 33 -26.28 3.93 -24.10
N ALA A 34 -26.04 3.73 -25.40
CA ALA A 34 -25.72 4.78 -26.35
C ALA A 34 -26.43 4.54 -27.67
N GLU A 35 -26.80 5.63 -28.35
CA GLU A 35 -27.40 5.64 -29.67
C GLU A 35 -26.61 6.57 -30.61
N SER A 36 -26.61 6.22 -31.88
CA SER A 36 -25.93 6.98 -32.93
C SER A 36 -26.67 6.84 -34.24
N ASP A 37 -26.50 7.82 -35.13
CA ASP A 37 -27.03 7.78 -36.51
C ASP A 37 -26.14 6.98 -37.48
N VAL A 38 -25.01 6.46 -36.99
CA VAL A 38 -24.15 5.47 -37.69
C VAL A 38 -23.74 4.37 -36.65
N PRO A 39 -23.43 3.15 -37.14
CA PRO A 39 -23.11 2.07 -36.21
C PRO A 39 -21.95 2.41 -35.28
N ILE A 40 -22.12 2.11 -34.00
CA ILE A 40 -21.09 2.15 -32.97
C ILE A 40 -20.22 0.91 -33.13
N GLU A 41 -18.93 1.09 -33.39
CA GLU A 41 -17.96 0.02 -33.62
C GLU A 41 -17.28 -0.42 -32.32
N GLN A 42 -16.98 0.53 -31.41
CA GLN A 42 -16.22 0.25 -30.22
C GLN A 42 -16.62 1.19 -29.08
N ILE A 43 -16.70 0.66 -27.88
CA ILE A 43 -16.80 1.43 -26.64
C ILE A 43 -15.64 1.01 -25.72
N ALA A 44 -14.83 1.98 -25.30
CA ALA A 44 -13.77 1.78 -24.33
C ALA A 44 -14.12 2.48 -23.00
N LEU A 45 -13.96 1.78 -21.90
CA LEU A 45 -13.99 2.32 -20.56
C LEU A 45 -12.58 2.81 -20.19
N ARG A 46 -12.49 4.04 -19.74
CA ARG A 46 -11.30 4.63 -19.15
C ARG A 46 -11.50 4.76 -17.66
N MET A 47 -10.60 4.19 -16.87
CA MET A 47 -10.68 4.22 -15.39
C MET A 47 -9.39 4.75 -14.79
N LYS A 48 -9.52 5.44 -13.65
CA LYS A 48 -8.41 5.82 -12.78
C LYS A 48 -8.85 5.58 -11.33
N PHE A 49 -8.00 4.93 -10.55
CA PHE A 49 -8.27 4.61 -9.15
C PHE A 49 -7.46 5.52 -8.24
N GLY A 50 -8.17 6.30 -7.40
CA GLY A 50 -7.54 7.21 -6.44
C GLY A 50 -6.50 8.12 -7.09
N GLN A 51 -5.28 8.05 -6.57
CA GLN A 51 -4.16 8.91 -6.98
C GLN A 51 -3.20 8.23 -7.98
N GLN A 52 -3.53 7.04 -8.47
CA GLN A 52 -2.70 6.35 -9.45
C GLN A 52 -2.39 7.25 -10.65
N LYS A 53 -1.12 7.29 -11.06
CA LYS A 53 -0.66 8.14 -12.17
C LYS A 53 -1.12 7.62 -13.55
N SER A 54 -1.35 6.31 -13.66
CA SER A 54 -1.80 5.64 -14.88
C SER A 54 -3.28 5.29 -14.81
N GLY A 55 -3.98 5.43 -15.92
CA GLY A 55 -5.33 4.93 -16.08
C GLY A 55 -5.35 3.54 -16.72
N VAL A 56 -6.49 2.89 -16.63
CA VAL A 56 -6.78 1.59 -17.23
C VAL A 56 -7.76 1.77 -18.36
N TYR A 57 -7.57 1.01 -19.45
CA TYR A 57 -8.47 0.91 -20.57
C TYR A 57 -9.02 -0.50 -20.66
N GLU A 58 -10.37 -0.62 -20.79
CA GLU A 58 -11.06 -1.87 -21.06
C GLU A 58 -12.12 -1.67 -22.13
N TYR A 59 -12.40 -2.70 -22.91
CA TYR A 59 -13.35 -2.63 -24.01
C TYR A 59 -14.60 -3.41 -23.71
N PHE A 60 -15.76 -2.80 -24.04
CA PHE A 60 -17.04 -3.49 -23.97
C PHE A 60 -17.18 -4.48 -25.13
N ASP A 61 -17.80 -5.60 -24.84
CA ASP A 61 -18.13 -6.63 -25.83
C ASP A 61 -19.58 -6.45 -26.27
N PHE A 62 -19.81 -6.20 -27.56
CA PHE A 62 -21.11 -6.04 -28.17
C PHE A 62 -21.01 -6.15 -29.71
N ASP A 63 -22.13 -6.47 -30.35
CA ASP A 63 -22.22 -6.43 -31.82
C ASP A 63 -22.40 -4.99 -32.31
N MET A 64 -21.73 -4.63 -33.42
CA MET A 64 -21.81 -3.30 -34.04
C MET A 64 -23.28 -2.95 -34.33
N SER A 65 -23.73 -1.80 -33.83
CA SER A 65 -25.13 -1.36 -33.93
C SER A 65 -25.25 0.15 -33.75
N GLU A 66 -26.33 0.75 -34.27
CA GLU A 66 -26.70 2.15 -34.04
C GLU A 66 -27.21 2.37 -32.61
N SER A 67 -27.66 1.32 -31.93
CA SER A 67 -28.08 1.36 -30.53
C SER A 67 -27.37 0.23 -29.78
N VAL A 68 -26.60 0.57 -28.75
CA VAL A 68 -25.78 -0.33 -27.95
C VAL A 68 -26.16 -0.21 -26.50
N LYS A 69 -26.42 -1.36 -25.85
CA LYS A 69 -26.52 -1.50 -24.40
C LYS A 69 -25.60 -2.63 -23.96
N SER A 70 -24.57 -2.28 -23.18
CA SER A 70 -23.56 -3.25 -22.78
C SER A 70 -23.09 -3.01 -21.35
N GLU A 71 -22.58 -4.07 -20.74
CA GLU A 71 -22.02 -4.09 -19.40
C GLU A 71 -20.61 -4.68 -19.41
N LEU A 72 -19.78 -4.18 -18.51
CA LEU A 72 -18.42 -4.64 -18.28
C LEU A 72 -18.20 -4.84 -16.79
N PHE A 73 -17.65 -5.98 -16.41
CA PHE A 73 -17.28 -6.27 -15.02
C PHE A 73 -15.76 -6.19 -14.85
N TRP A 74 -15.33 -5.25 -14.02
CA TRP A 74 -13.92 -5.11 -13.63
C TRP A 74 -13.68 -5.83 -12.30
N ASN A 75 -12.91 -6.91 -12.35
CA ASN A 75 -12.56 -7.67 -11.14
C ASN A 75 -11.53 -6.92 -10.30
N THR A 76 -11.80 -6.72 -8.99
CA THR A 76 -10.92 -6.07 -8.02
C THR A 76 -10.37 -7.03 -6.95
N ASN A 77 -10.71 -8.32 -7.02
CA ASN A 77 -10.38 -9.29 -5.98
C ASN A 77 -9.25 -10.26 -6.41
N THR A 78 -8.20 -9.71 -7.01
CA THR A 78 -6.97 -10.47 -7.32
C THR A 78 -5.76 -9.70 -6.82
N ALA A 79 -4.64 -10.37 -6.58
CA ALA A 79 -3.41 -9.71 -6.11
C ALA A 79 -2.95 -8.58 -7.05
N SER A 80 -3.16 -8.72 -8.37
CA SER A 80 -2.74 -7.71 -9.36
C SER A 80 -3.77 -6.61 -9.64
N LYS A 81 -5.02 -6.80 -9.23
CA LYS A 81 -6.13 -5.85 -9.50
C LYS A 81 -6.88 -5.47 -8.22
N TYR A 82 -6.25 -5.65 -7.06
CA TYR A 82 -6.89 -5.27 -5.79
C TYR A 82 -7.13 -3.78 -5.73
N VAL A 83 -8.35 -3.41 -5.32
CA VAL A 83 -8.76 -2.03 -5.03
C VAL A 83 -9.33 -2.00 -3.61
N PRO A 84 -8.80 -1.19 -2.70
CA PRO A 84 -9.31 -1.09 -1.34
C PRO A 84 -10.68 -0.39 -1.31
N PRO A 85 -11.61 -0.81 -0.43
CA PRO A 85 -12.86 -0.09 -0.23
C PRO A 85 -12.61 1.34 0.28
N GLY A 86 -13.45 2.27 -0.15
CA GLY A 86 -13.26 3.70 0.07
C GLY A 86 -12.54 4.41 -1.08
N THR A 87 -11.97 3.68 -2.04
CA THR A 87 -11.28 4.26 -3.20
C THR A 87 -12.23 5.07 -4.06
N LEU A 88 -11.81 6.27 -4.43
CA LEU A 88 -12.47 7.10 -5.43
C LEU A 88 -12.09 6.59 -6.82
N VAL A 89 -13.08 6.22 -7.61
CA VAL A 89 -12.90 5.72 -8.99
C VAL A 89 -13.41 6.76 -9.97
N PHE A 90 -12.53 7.25 -10.81
CA PHE A 90 -12.88 8.14 -11.92
C PHE A 90 -13.04 7.29 -13.17
N TYR A 91 -14.10 7.53 -13.94
CA TYR A 91 -14.33 6.79 -15.17
C TYR A 91 -14.99 7.65 -16.25
N SER A 92 -14.74 7.30 -17.50
CA SER A 92 -15.39 7.87 -18.69
C SER A 92 -15.43 6.85 -19.81
N PHE A 93 -16.29 7.08 -20.79
CA PHE A 93 -16.43 6.23 -21.95
C PHE A 93 -15.91 6.94 -23.19
N GLU A 94 -15.20 6.20 -24.01
CA GLU A 94 -14.76 6.59 -25.34
C GLU A 94 -15.53 5.75 -26.36
N ILE A 95 -16.35 6.39 -27.21
CA ILE A 95 -17.18 5.74 -28.20
C ILE A 95 -16.59 6.02 -29.58
N ARG A 96 -16.40 4.98 -30.38
CA ARG A 96 -15.98 5.07 -31.76
C ARG A 96 -17.06 4.53 -32.69
N THR A 97 -17.38 5.29 -33.71
CA THR A 97 -18.35 4.93 -34.73
C THR A 97 -17.67 4.44 -36.02
N SER A 98 -18.40 3.73 -36.88
CA SER A 98 -17.91 3.07 -38.09
C SER A 98 -17.40 4.05 -39.17
N ASP A 99 -17.76 5.33 -39.10
CA ASP A 99 -17.22 6.40 -39.93
C ASP A 99 -15.89 6.97 -39.42
N GLY A 100 -15.36 6.41 -38.31
CA GLY A 100 -14.10 6.79 -37.68
C GLY A 100 -14.21 7.95 -36.70
N ASN A 101 -15.41 8.46 -36.42
CA ASN A 101 -15.61 9.50 -35.43
C ASN A 101 -15.37 8.96 -33.97
N LYS A 102 -14.87 9.82 -33.09
CA LYS A 102 -14.49 9.48 -31.75
C LYS A 102 -15.05 10.48 -30.75
N ILE A 103 -15.86 10.01 -29.81
CA ILE A 103 -16.54 10.83 -28.81
C ILE A 103 -16.19 10.33 -27.42
N ASN A 104 -15.92 11.26 -26.50
CA ASN A 104 -15.68 10.96 -25.10
C ASN A 104 -16.86 11.46 -24.25
N SER A 105 -17.30 10.65 -23.29
CA SER A 105 -18.22 11.12 -22.28
C SER A 105 -17.54 12.09 -21.31
N ASP A 106 -18.34 12.81 -20.52
CA ASP A 106 -17.85 13.47 -19.34
C ASP A 106 -17.23 12.46 -18.36
N GLN A 107 -16.27 12.93 -17.56
CA GLN A 107 -15.71 12.13 -16.48
C GLN A 107 -16.69 12.03 -15.33
N ASN A 108 -17.00 10.82 -14.92
CA ASN A 108 -17.79 10.48 -13.76
C ASN A 108 -16.91 9.99 -12.62
N GLN A 109 -17.48 9.91 -11.42
CA GLN A 109 -16.81 9.35 -10.26
C GLN A 109 -17.77 8.51 -9.42
N MET A 110 -17.22 7.50 -8.76
CA MET A 110 -17.90 6.71 -7.74
C MET A 110 -16.93 6.36 -6.61
N ILE A 111 -17.47 6.00 -5.46
CA ILE A 111 -16.69 5.40 -4.37
C ILE A 111 -16.84 3.88 -4.47
N PHE A 112 -15.73 3.16 -4.59
CA PHE A 112 -15.73 1.69 -4.47
C PHE A 112 -15.91 1.34 -2.99
N SER A 113 -17.14 1.11 -2.57
CA SER A 113 -17.51 0.83 -1.19
C SER A 113 -17.81 -0.65 -0.99
N ASP A 114 -17.62 -1.12 0.24
CA ASP A 114 -18.01 -2.46 0.65
C ASP A 114 -19.54 -2.57 0.71
N ALA A 115 -20.13 -3.22 -0.30
CA ALA A 115 -21.58 -3.30 -0.47
C ALA A 115 -22.30 -4.18 0.60
N ARG A 116 -21.54 -4.80 1.52
CA ARG A 116 -22.13 -5.55 2.65
C ARG A 116 -22.77 -4.64 3.71
N PHE A 117 -22.43 -3.33 3.72
CA PHE A 117 -22.84 -2.38 4.74
C PHE A 117 -23.43 -1.11 4.12
N GLU A 118 -24.31 -0.46 4.88
CA GLU A 118 -24.76 0.89 4.61
C GLU A 118 -23.78 1.88 5.23
N TRP A 119 -23.07 2.64 4.39
CA TRP A 119 -22.01 3.56 4.82
C TRP A 119 -22.53 4.97 5.01
N TYR A 120 -22.12 5.57 6.11
CA TYR A 120 -22.26 7.00 6.40
C TYR A 120 -20.87 7.64 6.28
N GLU A 121 -20.84 8.93 5.92
CA GLU A 121 -19.60 9.69 5.79
C GLU A 121 -19.65 10.97 6.60
N ILE A 122 -18.52 11.29 7.23
CA ILE A 122 -18.23 12.62 7.78
C ILE A 122 -16.94 13.12 7.12
N SER A 123 -16.86 14.43 6.88
CA SER A 123 -15.72 15.00 6.18
C SER A 123 -15.39 16.42 6.65
N LYS A 124 -14.11 16.81 6.45
CA LYS A 124 -13.64 18.19 6.60
C LYS A 124 -12.56 18.46 5.54
N GLY A 125 -12.84 19.37 4.62
CA GLY A 125 -11.98 19.60 3.45
C GLY A 125 -11.87 18.35 2.59
N LEU A 126 -10.64 17.91 2.34
CA LEU A 126 -10.33 16.72 1.55
C LEU A 126 -10.20 15.43 2.39
N LEU A 127 -10.40 15.52 3.70
CA LEU A 127 -10.36 14.38 4.60
C LEU A 127 -11.77 13.87 4.85
N SER A 128 -11.98 12.56 4.70
CA SER A 128 -13.27 11.92 4.95
C SER A 128 -13.14 10.59 5.67
N VAL A 129 -14.13 10.28 6.51
CA VAL A 129 -14.22 9.03 7.26
C VAL A 129 -15.56 8.38 6.99
N SER A 130 -15.54 7.22 6.37
CA SER A 130 -16.69 6.35 6.12
C SER A 130 -16.81 5.34 7.25
N TYR A 131 -18.02 5.23 7.81
CA TYR A 131 -18.34 4.32 8.91
C TYR A 131 -19.73 3.71 8.70
N HIS A 132 -20.01 2.62 9.39
CA HIS A 132 -21.34 1.98 9.40
C HIS A 132 -21.78 1.65 10.83
N GLY A 133 -23.09 1.57 11.04
CA GLY A 133 -23.67 1.33 12.35
C GLY A 133 -23.60 2.55 13.28
N PRO A 134 -23.89 2.39 14.59
CA PRO A 134 -24.09 3.50 15.55
C PRO A 134 -22.76 4.06 16.13
N VAL A 135 -21.71 4.18 15.32
CA VAL A 135 -20.34 4.53 15.77
C VAL A 135 -19.86 5.91 15.27
N LYS A 136 -20.80 6.83 15.04
CA LYS A 136 -20.48 8.18 14.55
C LYS A 136 -19.47 8.94 15.40
N ASN A 137 -19.50 8.76 16.74
CA ASN A 137 -18.55 9.43 17.63
C ASN A 137 -17.12 8.96 17.36
N ARG A 138 -16.90 7.66 17.20
CA ARG A 138 -15.59 7.10 16.82
C ARG A 138 -15.11 7.65 15.48
N ALA A 139 -15.99 7.73 14.50
CA ALA A 139 -15.65 8.33 13.22
C ALA A 139 -15.21 9.79 13.35
N ASN A 140 -15.89 10.59 14.19
CA ASN A 140 -15.50 11.96 14.49
C ASN A 140 -14.11 12.03 15.16
N GLU A 141 -13.84 11.17 16.14
CA GLU A 141 -12.54 11.10 16.83
C GLU A 141 -11.41 10.75 15.86
N ILE A 142 -11.64 9.80 14.93
CA ILE A 142 -10.70 9.47 13.86
C ILE A 142 -10.48 10.69 12.95
N LEU A 143 -11.55 11.36 12.49
CA LEU A 143 -11.43 12.54 11.63
C LEU A 143 -10.64 13.66 12.30
N GLU A 144 -10.91 13.94 13.58
CA GLU A 144 -10.14 14.93 14.34
C GLU A 144 -8.67 14.53 14.50
N THR A 145 -8.41 13.24 14.71
CA THR A 145 -7.04 12.72 14.83
C THR A 145 -6.27 12.90 13.54
N ILE A 146 -6.80 12.50 12.39
CA ILE A 146 -6.09 12.66 11.11
C ILE A 146 -5.87 14.14 10.74
N ILE A 147 -6.78 15.04 11.14
CA ILE A 147 -6.57 16.49 10.96
C ILE A 147 -5.39 16.95 11.82
N LYS A 148 -5.41 16.64 13.12
CA LYS A 148 -4.33 17.03 14.05
C LYS A 148 -2.97 16.46 13.63
N THR A 149 -2.96 15.20 13.17
CA THR A 149 -1.74 14.56 12.67
C THR A 149 -1.24 15.27 11.40
N SER A 150 -2.14 15.61 10.47
CA SER A 150 -1.76 16.33 9.25
C SER A 150 -1.17 17.71 9.58
N ASP A 151 -1.78 18.46 10.50
CA ASP A 151 -1.28 19.74 10.98
C ASP A 151 0.09 19.60 11.67
N PHE A 152 0.26 18.56 12.49
CA PHE A 152 1.52 18.28 13.19
C PHE A 152 2.64 17.89 12.21
N MET A 153 2.34 17.12 11.19
CA MET A 153 3.32 16.66 10.19
C MET A 153 3.63 17.71 9.10
N ALA A 154 2.80 18.74 8.94
CA ALA A 154 3.00 19.76 7.89
C ALA A 154 4.41 20.36 7.85
N PRO A 155 5.08 20.71 8.97
CA PRO A 155 6.46 21.21 8.94
C PRO A 155 7.48 20.18 8.44
N VAL A 156 7.18 18.88 8.56
CA VAL A 156 8.07 17.77 8.18
C VAL A 156 7.89 17.39 6.72
N VAL A 157 6.63 17.30 6.27
CA VAL A 157 6.30 16.86 4.91
C VAL A 157 6.26 18.01 3.89
N GLY A 158 6.11 19.25 4.37
CA GLY A 158 6.03 20.44 3.53
C GLY A 158 4.66 20.59 2.84
N ASP A 159 4.64 21.44 1.81
CA ASP A 159 3.45 21.71 1.02
C ASP A 159 3.16 20.50 0.11
N LEU A 160 2.04 19.84 0.37
CA LEU A 160 1.57 18.71 -0.41
C LEU A 160 0.51 19.15 -1.42
N GLU A 161 0.40 18.41 -2.53
CA GLU A 161 -0.73 18.57 -3.45
C GLU A 161 -2.04 18.29 -2.70
N GLU A 162 -3.05 19.11 -2.98
CA GLU A 162 -4.38 18.95 -2.37
C GLU A 162 -5.10 17.76 -3.00
N GLU A 163 -4.92 16.60 -2.41
CA GLU A 163 -5.58 15.35 -2.83
C GLU A 163 -6.38 14.74 -1.69
N PRO A 164 -7.55 14.12 -1.99
CA PRO A 164 -8.37 13.50 -0.96
C PRO A 164 -7.65 12.39 -0.19
N ILE A 165 -7.93 12.29 1.12
CA ILE A 165 -7.61 11.13 1.96
C ILE A 165 -8.93 10.58 2.50
N ARG A 166 -9.18 9.30 2.26
CA ARG A 166 -10.42 8.64 2.62
C ARG A 166 -10.14 7.48 3.57
N VAL A 167 -10.86 7.48 4.69
CA VAL A 167 -10.75 6.43 5.72
C VAL A 167 -11.99 5.57 5.69
N THR A 168 -11.82 4.25 5.69
CA THR A 168 -12.90 3.27 5.85
C THR A 168 -12.73 2.57 7.20
N VAL A 169 -13.71 2.69 8.09
CA VAL A 169 -13.65 2.15 9.45
C VAL A 169 -14.52 0.93 9.58
N TYR A 170 -13.90 -0.21 9.92
CA TYR A 170 -14.59 -1.47 10.22
C TYR A 170 -14.75 -1.65 11.73
N ASN A 171 -15.90 -2.17 12.18
CA ASN A 171 -16.19 -2.30 13.61
C ASN A 171 -15.50 -3.48 14.28
N ASN A 172 -15.08 -4.48 13.51
CA ASN A 172 -14.40 -5.67 14.01
C ASN A 172 -13.58 -6.38 12.93
N VAL A 173 -12.71 -7.30 13.34
CA VAL A 173 -11.80 -8.05 12.46
C VAL A 173 -12.55 -8.86 11.40
N SER A 174 -13.67 -9.48 11.76
CA SER A 174 -14.42 -10.33 10.80
C SER A 174 -15.05 -9.53 9.66
N GLU A 175 -15.34 -8.25 9.89
CA GLU A 175 -15.80 -7.33 8.85
C GLU A 175 -14.64 -6.84 7.97
N MET A 176 -13.51 -6.51 8.59
CA MET A 176 -12.35 -5.94 7.90
C MET A 176 -11.59 -6.99 7.07
N LEU A 177 -11.46 -8.22 7.58
CA LEU A 177 -10.63 -9.26 6.95
C LEU A 177 -10.94 -9.54 5.47
N PRO A 178 -12.22 -9.62 5.02
CA PRO A 178 -12.53 -9.79 3.59
C PRO A 178 -12.22 -8.56 2.74
N ALA A 179 -11.98 -7.41 3.37
CA ALA A 179 -11.65 -6.15 2.69
C ALA A 179 -10.14 -5.97 2.49
N LEU A 180 -9.31 -6.75 3.18
CA LEU A 180 -7.86 -6.74 3.01
C LEU A 180 -7.43 -7.38 1.68
N PRO A 181 -6.25 -7.01 1.14
CA PRO A 181 -5.70 -7.63 -0.05
C PRO A 181 -5.69 -9.15 0.03
N PRO A 182 -5.89 -9.86 -1.09
CA PRO A 182 -5.79 -11.31 -1.12
C PRO A 182 -4.39 -11.77 -0.65
N GLY A 183 -4.34 -12.54 0.42
CA GLY A 183 -3.10 -13.05 1.02
C GLY A 183 -3.23 -14.54 1.35
N SER A 184 -2.12 -15.17 1.82
CA SER A 184 -2.17 -16.55 2.27
C SER A 184 -3.08 -16.69 3.50
N GLU A 185 -3.74 -17.85 3.63
CA GLU A 185 -4.61 -18.11 4.80
C GLU A 185 -3.84 -18.07 6.12
N THR A 186 -2.57 -18.46 6.13
CA THR A 186 -1.68 -18.40 7.31
C THR A 186 -1.49 -16.96 7.75
N ILE A 187 -1.15 -16.07 6.82
CA ILE A 187 -1.00 -14.64 7.09
C ILE A 187 -2.30 -14.08 7.65
N ARG A 188 -3.44 -14.38 7.06
CA ARG A 188 -4.75 -13.87 7.50
C ARG A 188 -5.18 -14.34 8.89
N ARG A 189 -4.74 -15.54 9.34
CA ARG A 189 -5.10 -16.08 10.66
C ARG A 189 -4.20 -15.59 11.78
N GLU A 190 -2.92 -15.39 11.50
CA GLU A 190 -1.91 -15.09 12.50
C GLU A 190 -1.70 -13.58 12.69
N LEU A 191 -2.12 -12.77 11.71
CA LEU A 191 -1.86 -11.35 11.67
C LEU A 191 -3.17 -10.56 11.75
N ILE A 192 -3.43 -9.96 12.91
CA ILE A 192 -4.50 -8.97 13.05
C ILE A 192 -3.94 -7.63 12.61
N THR A 193 -4.32 -7.19 11.43
CA THR A 193 -4.02 -5.85 10.94
C THR A 193 -5.01 -4.87 11.57
N GLU A 194 -4.53 -3.90 12.34
CA GLU A 194 -5.36 -2.85 12.95
C GLU A 194 -5.62 -1.68 11.98
N GLY A 195 -4.71 -1.46 11.03
CA GLY A 195 -4.84 -0.47 9.96
C GLY A 195 -4.02 -0.83 8.74
N GLN A 196 -4.32 -0.17 7.63
CA GLN A 196 -3.53 -0.25 6.41
C GLN A 196 -3.72 0.99 5.54
N ALA A 197 -2.61 1.64 5.18
CA ALA A 197 -2.59 2.70 4.20
C ALA A 197 -2.41 2.14 2.78
N PHE A 198 -3.18 2.68 1.84
CA PHE A 198 -3.10 2.40 0.41
C PHE A 198 -2.70 3.67 -0.33
N ILE A 199 -1.40 3.89 -0.41
CA ILE A 199 -0.81 5.16 -0.85
C ILE A 199 -1.31 5.60 -2.22
N ASP A 200 -1.27 4.70 -3.23
CA ASP A 200 -1.69 5.00 -4.60
C ASP A 200 -3.18 5.30 -4.73
N PHE A 201 -3.97 4.89 -3.73
CA PHE A 201 -5.41 5.10 -3.73
C PHE A 201 -5.84 6.30 -2.88
N GLY A 202 -4.94 6.83 -2.04
CA GLY A 202 -5.27 7.86 -1.06
C GLY A 202 -6.31 7.40 -0.04
N THR A 203 -6.26 6.12 0.31
CA THR A 203 -7.27 5.45 1.14
C THR A 203 -6.61 4.72 2.29
N LEU A 204 -7.23 4.75 3.47
CA LEU A 204 -6.85 3.90 4.61
C LEU A 204 -8.02 3.02 5.03
N MET A 205 -7.71 1.85 5.57
CA MET A 205 -8.65 1.03 6.34
C MET A 205 -8.21 1.00 7.80
N ILE A 206 -9.17 1.13 8.71
CA ILE A 206 -8.92 1.13 10.16
C ILE A 206 -9.87 0.17 10.84
N LEU A 207 -9.31 -0.67 11.73
CA LEU A 207 -10.08 -1.47 12.67
C LEU A 207 -10.50 -0.56 13.83
N GLY A 208 -11.78 -0.22 13.88
CA GLY A 208 -12.33 0.63 14.93
C GLY A 208 -12.63 -0.11 16.24
N ALA A 209 -12.18 -1.36 16.43
CA ALA A 209 -12.32 -2.10 17.67
C ALA A 209 -11.13 -1.85 18.60
N GLY A 210 -11.35 -1.95 19.92
CA GLY A 210 -10.30 -1.74 20.92
C GLY A 210 -10.03 -0.26 21.19
N ASP A 211 -8.84 0.04 21.72
CA ASP A 211 -8.45 1.39 22.17
C ASP A 211 -7.34 2.01 21.29
N SER A 212 -6.81 1.26 20.31
CA SER A 212 -5.67 1.64 19.47
C SER A 212 -6.05 2.45 18.23
N TYR A 213 -7.33 2.49 17.83
CA TYR A 213 -7.79 3.03 16.54
C TYR A 213 -7.36 4.49 16.27
N LEU A 214 -7.14 5.32 17.32
CA LEU A 214 -6.63 6.68 17.13
C LEU A 214 -5.14 6.69 16.78
N GLY A 215 -4.35 5.86 17.47
CA GLY A 215 -2.94 5.66 17.16
C GLY A 215 -2.76 5.10 15.75
N THR A 216 -3.55 4.08 15.42
CA THR A 216 -3.57 3.50 14.08
C THR A 216 -3.93 4.56 13.02
N ALA A 217 -4.97 5.38 13.26
CA ALA A 217 -5.36 6.43 12.33
C ALA A 217 -4.25 7.47 12.08
N ALA A 218 -3.56 7.90 13.15
CA ALA A 218 -2.44 8.84 13.07
C ALA A 218 -1.25 8.25 12.31
N HIS A 219 -0.92 6.99 12.59
CA HIS A 219 0.14 6.26 11.93
C HIS A 219 -0.13 6.08 10.43
N GLU A 220 -1.29 5.53 10.07
CA GLU A 220 -1.64 5.24 8.67
C GLU A 220 -1.77 6.50 7.82
N VAL A 221 -2.34 7.60 8.36
CA VAL A 221 -2.39 8.85 7.60
C VAL A 221 -1.00 9.42 7.36
N THR A 222 -0.07 9.23 8.32
CA THR A 222 1.31 9.71 8.18
C THR A 222 2.01 9.01 7.01
N HIS A 223 1.82 7.72 6.78
CA HIS A 223 2.34 7.06 5.58
C HIS A 223 1.90 7.75 4.30
N ILE A 224 0.60 8.08 4.15
CA ILE A 224 0.13 8.80 2.97
C ILE A 224 0.84 10.16 2.82
N LEU A 225 0.98 10.91 3.92
CA LEU A 225 1.65 12.21 3.88
C LEU A 225 3.14 12.10 3.52
N VAL A 226 3.85 11.14 4.11
CA VAL A 226 5.28 10.88 3.86
C VAL A 226 5.51 10.46 2.42
N HIS A 227 4.72 9.54 1.89
CA HIS A 227 4.84 9.11 0.50
C HIS A 227 4.48 10.21 -0.50
N ARG A 228 3.50 11.05 -0.20
CA ARG A 228 3.23 12.24 -1.01
C ARG A 228 4.41 13.23 -1.01
N ALA A 229 5.10 13.37 0.12
CA ALA A 229 6.25 14.26 0.27
C ALA A 229 7.53 13.73 -0.36
N GLY A 230 7.80 12.43 -0.23
CA GLY A 230 9.11 11.85 -0.50
C GLY A 230 9.17 10.77 -1.57
N ASP A 231 8.03 10.18 -1.94
CA ASP A 231 8.05 9.03 -2.86
C ASP A 231 8.20 9.47 -4.33
N SER A 232 9.13 8.85 -5.00
CA SER A 232 9.34 8.99 -6.44
C SER A 232 8.67 7.84 -7.19
N VAL A 233 8.80 7.82 -8.51
CA VAL A 233 8.37 6.68 -9.34
C VAL A 233 9.11 5.38 -9.01
N PHE A 234 10.24 5.46 -8.30
CA PHE A 234 11.07 4.32 -7.91
C PHE A 234 10.73 3.77 -6.53
N ARG A 235 9.84 4.43 -5.77
CA ARG A 235 9.44 4.05 -4.40
C ARG A 235 10.66 3.77 -3.51
N ASN A 236 11.46 4.80 -3.30
CA ASN A 236 12.79 4.71 -2.71
C ASN A 236 12.86 5.10 -1.24
N ILE A 237 11.74 5.31 -0.55
CA ILE A 237 11.69 5.54 0.89
C ILE A 237 11.99 4.22 1.60
N PRO A 238 13.08 4.11 2.38
CA PRO A 238 13.38 2.88 3.10
C PRO A 238 12.40 2.69 4.26
N SER A 239 12.12 1.43 4.58
CA SER A 239 11.11 1.06 5.58
C SER A 239 11.35 1.72 6.95
N TRP A 240 12.58 1.79 7.45
CA TRP A 240 12.85 2.42 8.74
C TRP A 240 12.53 3.93 8.77
N LEU A 241 12.72 4.63 7.64
CA LEU A 241 12.39 6.05 7.54
C LEU A 241 10.88 6.26 7.47
N ASP A 242 10.18 5.42 6.71
CA ASP A 242 8.72 5.45 6.58
C ASP A 242 8.03 5.15 7.91
N GLU A 243 8.38 4.02 8.54
CA GLU A 243 7.83 3.61 9.83
C GLU A 243 8.21 4.58 10.97
N GLY A 244 9.43 5.08 10.93
CA GLY A 244 9.89 6.05 11.92
C GLY A 244 9.13 7.37 11.85
N LEU A 245 8.85 7.87 10.64
CA LEU A 245 8.01 9.05 10.42
C LEU A 245 6.55 8.79 10.78
N ALA A 246 6.02 7.59 10.47
CA ALA A 246 4.67 7.19 10.85
C ALA A 246 4.50 7.16 12.37
N GLU A 247 5.47 6.59 13.11
CA GLU A 247 5.46 6.62 14.58
C GLU A 247 5.76 7.99 15.18
N TYR A 248 6.52 8.84 14.49
CA TYR A 248 6.71 10.25 14.90
C TYR A 248 5.40 11.04 14.78
N GLY A 249 4.61 10.80 13.73
CA GLY A 249 3.28 11.39 13.55
C GLY A 249 2.20 10.80 14.46
N ASN A 250 2.46 9.65 15.07
CA ASN A 250 1.54 8.95 15.96
C ASN A 250 1.50 9.59 17.34
N MET A 251 0.49 10.42 17.63
CA MET A 251 0.29 11.06 18.92
C MET A 251 -0.14 10.09 20.05
N TYR A 252 -0.39 8.83 19.73
CA TYR A 252 -0.84 7.77 20.65
C TYR A 252 0.07 6.52 20.57
N PRO A 253 1.42 6.68 20.69
CA PRO A 253 2.36 5.59 20.45
C PRO A 253 2.21 4.46 21.47
N ALA A 254 2.51 3.24 21.02
CA ALA A 254 2.50 2.08 21.90
C ALA A 254 3.67 2.13 22.91
N PHE A 255 3.39 1.94 24.20
CA PHE A 255 4.41 1.93 25.27
C PHE A 255 5.47 0.83 25.07
N SER A 256 5.14 -0.25 24.38
CA SER A 256 6.04 -1.36 24.09
C SER A 256 7.27 -0.96 23.29
N PHE A 257 7.15 0.03 22.39
CA PHE A 257 8.25 0.51 21.53
C PHE A 257 9.39 1.12 22.35
N ASP A 258 9.07 2.05 23.25
CA ASP A 258 10.06 2.67 24.14
C ASP A 258 10.68 1.67 25.12
N SER A 259 9.91 0.66 25.53
CA SER A 259 10.40 -0.37 26.43
C SER A 259 11.36 -1.33 25.73
N ALA A 260 11.04 -1.73 24.50
CA ALA A 260 11.92 -2.55 23.66
C ALA A 260 13.24 -1.82 23.36
N LEU A 261 13.18 -0.54 23.00
CA LEU A 261 14.36 0.28 22.75
C LEU A 261 15.27 0.35 23.99
N ARG A 262 14.72 0.69 25.17
CA ARG A 262 15.51 0.74 26.42
C ARG A 262 16.12 -0.62 26.76
N TYR A 263 15.40 -1.71 26.56
CA TYR A 263 15.93 -3.06 26.76
C TYR A 263 17.10 -3.33 25.80
N ALA A 264 16.94 -3.05 24.51
CA ALA A 264 17.97 -3.27 23.52
C ALA A 264 19.24 -2.43 23.75
N ILE A 265 19.11 -1.18 24.21
CA ILE A 265 20.26 -0.36 24.63
C ILE A 265 20.99 -1.03 25.80
N SER A 266 20.26 -1.51 26.81
CA SER A 266 20.86 -2.12 28.01
C SER A 266 21.52 -3.47 27.77
N THR A 267 21.11 -4.19 26.73
CA THR A 267 21.59 -5.54 26.36
C THR A 267 22.48 -5.57 25.12
N ASP A 268 22.74 -4.40 24.52
CA ASP A 268 23.53 -4.25 23.28
C ASP A 268 22.97 -5.10 22.11
N THR A 269 21.66 -5.04 21.93
CA THR A 269 20.93 -5.80 20.91
C THR A 269 20.18 -4.92 19.92
N LEU A 270 20.70 -3.69 19.68
CA LEU A 270 20.13 -2.78 18.68
C LEU A 270 20.32 -3.32 17.27
N LEU A 271 19.27 -3.22 16.47
CA LEU A 271 19.29 -3.56 15.05
C LEU A 271 20.05 -2.50 14.23
N PRO A 272 20.76 -2.88 13.15
CA PRO A 272 21.36 -1.92 12.21
C PRO A 272 20.31 -1.37 11.24
N ILE A 273 19.38 -0.56 11.71
CA ILE A 273 18.14 -0.19 10.98
C ILE A 273 18.39 0.49 9.64
N THR A 274 19.44 1.33 9.54
CA THR A 274 19.73 2.06 8.29
C THR A 274 20.31 1.14 7.19
N SER A 275 20.86 0.00 7.58
CA SER A 275 21.43 -1.02 6.67
C SER A 275 20.43 -2.12 6.32
N MET A 276 19.27 -2.18 7.01
CA MET A 276 18.26 -3.21 6.74
C MET A 276 17.41 -2.84 5.51
N PRO A 277 17.30 -3.74 4.51
CA PRO A 277 16.50 -3.48 3.31
C PRO A 277 15.00 -3.52 3.58
N THR A 278 14.57 -4.26 4.61
CA THR A 278 13.17 -4.49 4.97
C THR A 278 13.02 -4.63 6.48
N MET A 279 11.78 -4.50 6.96
CA MET A 279 11.41 -4.79 8.34
C MET A 279 11.75 -6.26 8.69
N PRO A 280 12.17 -6.55 9.95
CA PRO A 280 12.39 -7.93 10.42
C PRO A 280 11.13 -8.79 10.31
N GLY A 281 11.30 -10.11 10.13
CA GLY A 281 10.18 -11.05 10.12
C GLY A 281 9.78 -11.59 11.50
N ASN A 282 10.60 -11.35 12.53
CA ASN A 282 10.38 -11.83 13.91
C ASN A 282 9.58 -10.77 14.69
N PRO A 283 8.51 -11.12 15.42
CA PRO A 283 7.67 -10.17 16.14
C PRO A 283 8.38 -9.31 17.19
N GLU A 284 9.34 -9.87 17.90
CA GLU A 284 10.08 -9.13 18.93
C GLU A 284 10.98 -8.07 18.30
N ASP A 285 11.63 -8.41 17.18
CA ASP A 285 12.45 -7.48 16.41
C ASP A 285 11.60 -6.42 15.71
N ILE A 286 10.36 -6.73 15.30
CA ILE A 286 9.41 -5.73 14.75
C ILE A 286 9.12 -4.63 15.77
N ILE A 287 8.80 -4.99 17.02
CA ILE A 287 8.54 -4.02 18.09
C ILE A 287 9.77 -3.13 18.33
N LEU A 288 10.94 -3.74 18.36
CA LEU A 288 12.20 -3.01 18.51
C LEU A 288 12.47 -2.10 17.30
N TYR A 289 12.21 -2.59 16.10
CA TYR A 289 12.39 -1.85 14.84
C TYR A 289 11.57 -0.55 14.83
N TYR A 290 10.29 -0.62 15.23
CA TYR A 290 9.45 0.56 15.39
C TYR A 290 10.02 1.56 16.40
N GLY A 291 10.42 1.06 17.58
CA GLY A 291 11.01 1.90 18.63
C GLY A 291 12.30 2.59 18.19
N GLN A 292 13.17 1.85 17.49
CA GLN A 292 14.42 2.40 16.96
C GLN A 292 14.16 3.41 15.83
N SER A 293 13.30 3.08 14.87
CA SER A 293 12.96 3.93 13.75
C SER A 293 12.37 5.27 14.22
N LYS A 294 11.40 5.23 15.15
CA LYS A 294 10.86 6.44 15.79
C LYS A 294 11.95 7.27 16.47
N SER A 295 12.77 6.64 17.30
CA SER A 295 13.84 7.33 18.04
C SER A 295 14.87 7.97 17.11
N MET A 296 15.20 7.31 15.98
CA MET A 296 16.09 7.88 14.96
C MET A 296 15.46 9.12 14.31
N ILE A 297 14.17 9.10 13.98
CA ILE A 297 13.48 10.27 13.43
C ILE A 297 13.40 11.41 14.45
N GLU A 298 13.10 11.11 15.71
CA GLU A 298 13.11 12.11 16.79
C GLU A 298 14.50 12.76 16.93
N TYR A 299 15.57 11.97 16.87
CA TYR A 299 16.94 12.49 16.86
C TYR A 299 17.19 13.41 15.68
N LEU A 300 16.88 12.98 14.46
CA LEU A 300 17.11 13.77 13.24
C LEU A 300 16.34 15.10 13.28
N ILE A 301 15.10 15.09 13.73
CA ILE A 301 14.29 16.31 13.83
C ILE A 301 14.76 17.20 14.97
N ASN A 302 15.11 16.65 16.13
CA ASN A 302 15.57 17.42 17.28
C ASN A 302 16.92 18.11 17.03
N ILE A 303 17.84 17.45 16.32
CA ILE A 303 19.19 17.98 16.09
C ILE A 303 19.24 18.84 14.82
N TYR A 304 18.58 18.44 13.75
CA TYR A 304 18.70 19.10 12.44
C TYR A 304 17.44 19.87 12.02
N GLY A 305 16.34 19.73 12.76
CA GLY A 305 15.08 20.43 12.51
C GLY A 305 14.20 19.80 11.45
N THR A 306 12.91 20.19 11.46
CA THR A 306 11.89 19.71 10.51
C THR A 306 12.19 20.10 9.06
N GLU A 307 12.76 21.28 8.81
CA GLU A 307 13.12 21.75 7.46
C GLU A 307 14.19 20.87 6.79
N SER A 308 15.11 20.30 7.57
CA SER A 308 16.10 19.35 7.06
C SER A 308 15.43 18.04 6.65
N MET A 309 14.50 17.52 7.44
CA MET A 309 13.74 16.31 7.10
C MET A 309 12.86 16.53 5.87
N LYS A 310 12.18 17.67 5.78
CA LYS A 310 11.44 18.10 4.59
C LYS A 310 12.34 18.11 3.33
N SER A 311 13.55 18.61 3.46
CA SER A 311 14.54 18.66 2.37
C SER A 311 15.03 17.26 1.97
N VAL A 312 15.17 16.32 2.93
CA VAL A 312 15.45 14.90 2.66
C VAL A 312 14.34 14.30 1.84
N LEU A 313 13.08 14.42 2.27
CA LEU A 313 11.92 13.90 1.53
C LEU A 313 11.81 14.51 0.14
N ALA A 314 11.98 15.83 -0.01
CA ALA A 314 11.95 16.48 -1.33
C ALA A 314 13.08 15.99 -2.26
N THR A 315 14.26 15.72 -1.71
CA THR A 315 15.39 15.15 -2.46
C THR A 315 15.06 13.72 -2.94
N MET A 316 14.46 12.90 -2.08
CA MET A 316 14.02 11.55 -2.45
C MET A 316 12.89 11.58 -3.49
N LYS A 317 11.95 12.52 -3.39
CA LYS A 317 10.88 12.73 -4.39
C LYS A 317 11.45 13.03 -5.78
N SER A 318 12.62 13.67 -5.86
CA SER A 318 13.32 13.90 -7.14
C SER A 318 13.96 12.64 -7.76
N GLY A 319 13.86 11.48 -7.09
CA GLY A 319 14.36 10.18 -7.55
C GLY A 319 15.70 9.76 -6.94
N ARG A 320 16.24 10.53 -5.98
CA ARG A 320 17.45 10.15 -5.26
C ARG A 320 17.13 9.14 -4.15
N ASN A 321 18.08 8.28 -3.81
CA ASN A 321 17.97 7.38 -2.67
C ASN A 321 18.25 8.11 -1.34
N VAL A 322 18.06 7.44 -0.22
CA VAL A 322 18.25 8.01 1.12
C VAL A 322 19.70 8.38 1.39
N ASP A 323 20.68 7.64 0.88
CA ASP A 323 22.10 7.95 1.06
C ASP A 323 22.48 9.26 0.37
N ASP A 324 22.04 9.44 -0.88
CA ASP A 324 22.24 10.69 -1.61
C ASP A 324 21.54 11.88 -0.92
N ALA A 325 20.35 11.65 -0.36
CA ALA A 325 19.59 12.66 0.35
C ALA A 325 20.31 13.07 1.66
N PHE A 326 20.78 12.08 2.43
CA PHE A 326 21.51 12.33 3.68
C PHE A 326 22.84 13.03 3.41
N GLN A 327 23.58 12.58 2.41
CA GLN A 327 24.83 13.24 2.02
C GLN A 327 24.60 14.69 1.58
N ALA A 328 23.51 14.96 0.83
CA ALA A 328 23.20 16.30 0.35
C ALA A 328 22.75 17.27 1.46
N ILE A 329 21.95 16.79 2.43
CA ILE A 329 21.30 17.61 3.43
C ILE A 329 22.11 17.66 4.74
N TYR A 330 22.63 16.52 5.18
CA TYR A 330 23.37 16.41 6.45
C TYR A 330 24.90 16.36 6.25
N GLY A 331 25.39 16.10 5.01
CA GLY A 331 26.81 15.93 4.72
C GLY A 331 27.39 14.63 5.27
N LYS A 332 26.56 13.62 5.50
CA LYS A 332 26.89 12.35 6.18
C LYS A 332 26.24 11.17 5.49
N SER A 333 26.83 9.98 5.65
CA SER A 333 26.19 8.74 5.25
C SER A 333 25.07 8.34 6.23
N LYS A 334 24.20 7.43 5.84
CA LYS A 334 23.16 6.91 6.74
C LYS A 334 23.77 6.12 7.90
N GLU A 335 24.88 5.44 7.69
CA GLU A 335 25.62 4.72 8.71
C GLU A 335 26.26 5.67 9.73
N ASP A 336 26.86 6.78 9.27
CA ASP A 336 27.37 7.82 10.18
C ASP A 336 26.23 8.42 11.02
N MET A 337 25.08 8.68 10.40
CA MET A 337 23.90 9.19 11.10
C MET A 337 23.35 8.18 12.12
N GLU A 338 23.35 6.88 11.79
CA GLU A 338 22.98 5.83 12.75
C GLU A 338 23.94 5.81 13.95
N ASN A 339 25.24 5.93 13.71
CA ASN A 339 26.23 5.95 14.78
C ASN A 339 26.12 7.19 15.66
N GLU A 340 25.85 8.36 15.09
CA GLU A 340 25.58 9.57 15.89
C GLU A 340 24.31 9.44 16.73
N TRP A 341 23.24 8.85 16.17
CA TRP A 341 22.04 8.53 16.93
C TRP A 341 22.34 7.56 18.06
N ARG A 342 23.12 6.48 17.81
CA ARG A 342 23.53 5.52 18.84
C ARG A 342 24.31 6.20 19.97
N GLU A 343 25.23 7.08 19.64
CA GLU A 343 25.97 7.88 20.62
C GLU A 343 25.01 8.78 21.44
N TYR A 344 24.06 9.44 20.74
CA TYR A 344 23.08 10.32 21.36
C TYR A 344 22.20 9.59 22.39
N ILE A 345 21.81 8.35 22.11
CA ILE A 345 21.02 7.52 23.06
C ILE A 345 21.87 6.73 24.04
N GLY A 346 23.20 6.86 24.00
CA GLY A 346 24.13 6.17 24.90
C GLY A 346 24.30 4.68 24.59
N ALA A 347 24.17 4.26 23.32
CA ALA A 347 24.31 2.91 22.87
C ALA A 347 25.69 2.66 22.23
N THR A 348 26.06 1.38 22.07
CA THR A 348 27.27 0.96 21.37
C THR A 348 27.17 1.31 19.89
N LEU A 349 28.27 1.83 19.33
CA LEU A 349 28.35 2.16 17.91
C LEU A 349 28.25 0.89 17.05
N TYR A 350 27.53 1.02 15.93
CA TYR A 350 27.47 -0.04 14.93
C TYR A 350 28.80 -0.10 14.19
N GLN A 351 29.43 -1.26 14.21
CA GLN A 351 30.64 -1.54 13.44
C GLN A 351 30.29 -2.52 12.33
N LEU A 352 30.51 -2.11 11.09
CA LEU A 352 30.46 -3.03 9.97
C LEU A 352 31.65 -4.00 10.15
N ASP A 353 31.37 -5.27 10.39
CA ASP A 353 32.40 -6.30 10.35
C ASP A 353 32.96 -6.34 8.93
N GLU A 354 34.22 -5.90 8.75
CA GLU A 354 34.92 -5.97 7.46
C GLU A 354 34.99 -7.41 6.88
N GLY A 355 34.63 -8.42 7.70
CA GLY A 355 34.58 -9.85 7.32
C GLY A 355 33.28 -10.24 6.56
N ASP A 356 32.20 -9.50 6.66
CA ASP A 356 30.90 -9.81 6.00
C ASP A 356 30.76 -9.24 4.59
N ILE A 357 31.73 -8.46 4.11
CA ILE A 357 31.81 -8.07 2.70
C ILE A 357 32.45 -9.21 1.90
N SER A 358 31.97 -10.43 2.03
CA SER A 358 32.15 -11.41 0.97
C SER A 358 31.19 -11.01 -0.16
N LEU A 359 31.64 -10.15 -1.06
CA LEU A 359 30.99 -9.99 -2.35
C LEU A 359 30.66 -11.39 -2.87
N PRO A 360 29.38 -11.69 -3.16
CA PRO A 360 29.08 -12.99 -3.73
C PRO A 360 29.98 -13.18 -4.93
N THR A 361 30.76 -14.24 -4.91
CA THR A 361 31.67 -14.59 -6.00
C THR A 361 30.82 -14.49 -7.28
N PRO A 362 31.23 -13.68 -8.28
CA PRO A 362 30.45 -13.55 -9.48
C PRO A 362 30.23 -14.93 -10.06
N VAL A 363 29.00 -15.41 -10.00
CA VAL A 363 28.63 -16.69 -10.64
C VAL A 363 28.94 -16.49 -12.12
N PRO A 364 29.79 -17.35 -12.71
CA PRO A 364 30.08 -17.25 -14.13
C PRO A 364 28.74 -17.21 -14.88
N ARG A 365 28.52 -16.15 -15.63
CA ARG A 365 27.31 -16.05 -16.45
C ARG A 365 27.36 -17.22 -17.42
N PRO A 366 26.34 -18.11 -17.47
CA PRO A 366 26.30 -19.13 -18.50
C PRO A 366 26.32 -18.42 -19.85
N ASP A 367 27.15 -18.95 -20.76
CA ASP A 367 27.19 -18.47 -22.14
C ASP A 367 25.77 -18.52 -22.73
N ILE A 368 25.13 -17.37 -22.81
CA ILE A 368 23.81 -17.24 -23.44
C ILE A 368 24.04 -17.41 -24.94
N LYS A 369 23.76 -18.60 -25.46
CA LYS A 369 23.68 -18.78 -26.91
C LYS A 369 22.55 -17.93 -27.41
N VAL A 370 22.92 -16.91 -28.20
CA VAL A 370 21.93 -16.05 -28.85
C VAL A 370 21.11 -16.92 -29.78
N PHE A 371 19.84 -17.14 -29.46
CA PHE A 371 18.89 -17.80 -30.34
C PHE A 371 18.60 -16.86 -31.52
N SER A 372 19.12 -17.18 -32.71
CA SER A 372 18.74 -16.49 -33.93
C SER A 372 17.46 -17.11 -34.48
N LEU A 373 16.41 -16.30 -34.57
CA LEU A 373 15.15 -16.70 -35.22
C LEU A 373 15.21 -16.66 -36.74
N THR A 374 16.37 -16.32 -37.32
CA THR A 374 16.58 -16.40 -38.77
C THR A 374 17.13 -17.77 -39.17
N PRO A 375 16.44 -18.53 -40.02
CA PRO A 375 16.98 -19.80 -40.52
C PRO A 375 18.32 -19.55 -41.24
N GLN A 376 19.33 -20.25 -40.83
CA GLN A 376 20.61 -20.24 -41.58
C GLN A 376 20.43 -20.96 -42.93
N PRO A 377 20.90 -20.41 -44.04
CA PRO A 377 20.84 -21.09 -45.33
C PRO A 377 21.68 -22.39 -45.28
N GLY A 378 21.02 -23.54 -45.39
CA GLY A 378 21.66 -24.83 -45.46
C GLY A 378 21.25 -25.87 -44.42
N SER A 379 20.33 -25.59 -43.51
CA SER A 379 19.77 -26.59 -42.59
C SER A 379 18.63 -27.35 -43.28
N ASN A 380 18.86 -28.62 -43.59
CA ASN A 380 17.84 -29.54 -44.07
C ASN A 380 16.79 -29.75 -42.98
N ILE A 381 15.54 -29.38 -43.25
CA ILE A 381 14.40 -29.68 -42.37
C ILE A 381 14.12 -31.17 -42.56
N VAL A 382 14.36 -31.95 -41.49
CA VAL A 382 13.88 -33.32 -41.40
C VAL A 382 12.48 -33.22 -40.77
N GLU A 383 11.46 -33.39 -41.60
CA GLU A 383 10.10 -33.64 -41.11
C GLU A 383 10.03 -34.97 -40.41
N SER A 384 9.92 -34.96 -39.09
CA SER A 384 9.52 -36.13 -38.31
C SER A 384 8.03 -36.09 -38.04
N THR A 385 7.29 -36.82 -38.88
CA THR A 385 5.92 -37.26 -38.57
C THR A 385 5.97 -38.40 -37.56
N GLU A 386 5.75 -38.09 -36.28
CA GLU A 386 5.39 -39.10 -35.29
C GLU A 386 3.94 -38.92 -34.83
N SER A 387 3.16 -39.91 -35.19
CA SER A 387 1.77 -40.12 -34.78
C SER A 387 1.72 -40.53 -33.31
N VAL A 388 0.99 -39.74 -32.51
CA VAL A 388 0.69 -40.05 -31.10
C VAL A 388 -0.43 -41.11 -31.05
N SER A 389 -0.11 -42.32 -30.62
CA SER A 389 -1.07 -43.36 -30.23
C SER A 389 -1.40 -43.22 -28.75
N ILE A 390 -2.70 -43.05 -28.47
CA ILE A 390 -3.31 -43.08 -27.15
C ILE A 390 -3.28 -44.50 -26.62
N LEU A 391 -2.71 -44.75 -25.46
CA LEU A 391 -2.91 -45.97 -24.69
C LEU A 391 -3.42 -45.64 -23.29
N ASN A 392 -4.66 -46.05 -23.02
CA ASN A 392 -5.25 -46.21 -21.69
C ASN A 392 -4.66 -47.46 -21.03
N SER A 393 -4.32 -47.40 -19.75
CA SER A 393 -4.59 -48.44 -18.75
C SER A 393 -4.14 -48.04 -17.33
N GLN A 394 -5.13 -47.93 -16.45
CA GLN A 394 -5.39 -48.72 -15.22
C GLN A 394 -4.31 -48.69 -14.12
N THR A 395 -4.76 -48.15 -13.01
CA THR A 395 -4.58 -48.53 -11.58
C THR A 395 -3.57 -49.62 -11.24
N ASP A 396 -2.68 -49.31 -10.32
CA ASP A 396 -2.50 -50.12 -9.11
C ASP A 396 -1.81 -49.35 -7.94
N ASN A 397 -2.37 -49.62 -6.75
CA ASN A 397 -1.88 -49.22 -5.45
C ASN A 397 -0.57 -49.89 -5.13
N GLN A 398 0.41 -49.16 -4.53
CA GLN A 398 1.13 -49.68 -3.36
C GLN A 398 1.88 -48.57 -2.59
N GLN A 399 1.83 -48.77 -1.29
CA GLN A 399 2.37 -48.00 -0.19
C GLN A 399 3.91 -48.02 -0.05
N ILE A 400 4.34 -46.99 0.72
CA ILE A 400 5.47 -46.97 1.68
C ILE A 400 6.87 -46.71 1.10
N ASN A 401 7.53 -45.61 1.41
CA ASN A 401 8.39 -45.36 2.56
C ASN A 401 9.08 -43.99 2.49
N ASN A 402 9.26 -43.45 3.68
CA ASN A 402 10.06 -42.29 4.03
C ASN A 402 11.52 -42.38 3.50
N ASN A 403 12.04 -41.25 3.01
CA ASN A 403 13.23 -40.65 3.58
C ASN A 403 13.50 -39.27 3.00
N SER A 404 13.89 -38.40 3.93
CA SER A 404 14.53 -37.13 3.80
C SER A 404 15.46 -37.00 2.58
N ASP A 405 15.36 -35.89 1.84
CA ASP A 405 16.43 -34.93 1.73
C ASP A 405 16.03 -33.64 1.02
N SER A 406 16.44 -32.57 1.64
CA SER A 406 16.45 -31.19 1.17
C SER A 406 17.05 -31.06 -0.22
N ARG A 407 16.47 -30.19 -1.05
CA ARG A 407 17.18 -29.13 -1.80
C ARG A 407 16.26 -28.34 -2.71
N SER A 408 16.19 -27.07 -2.37
CA SER A 408 15.96 -25.93 -3.22
C SER A 408 16.18 -26.12 -4.72
N CYS A 409 15.30 -25.55 -5.52
CA CYS A 409 15.70 -24.79 -6.70
C CYS A 409 14.64 -23.76 -7.07
N SER A 410 15.06 -22.54 -6.94
CA SER A 410 14.53 -21.33 -7.54
C SER A 410 14.60 -21.42 -9.07
N ALA A 411 13.57 -20.94 -9.75
CA ALA A 411 13.68 -20.55 -11.15
C ALA A 411 12.86 -19.28 -11.38
N LEU A 412 13.57 -18.20 -11.48
CA LEU A 412 13.52 -17.12 -12.47
C LEU A 412 12.30 -17.09 -13.40
N GLY A 413 11.51 -16.06 -13.21
CA GLY A 413 10.60 -15.52 -14.20
C GLY A 413 10.54 -14.02 -14.00
N SER A 414 11.30 -13.27 -14.78
CA SER A 414 11.20 -11.82 -14.93
C SER A 414 9.85 -11.51 -15.55
N SER A 415 8.97 -10.91 -14.80
CA SER A 415 7.82 -10.20 -15.32
C SER A 415 7.69 -8.90 -14.56
N ASN A 416 7.56 -7.79 -15.28
CA ASN A 416 7.19 -6.49 -14.77
C ASN A 416 5.90 -6.64 -13.96
N SER A 417 6.04 -6.82 -12.66
CA SER A 417 4.95 -6.71 -11.72
C SER A 417 5.02 -5.31 -11.13
N ASN A 418 3.93 -4.55 -11.29
CA ASN A 418 3.63 -3.44 -10.41
C ASN A 418 3.62 -4.03 -9.00
N ASP A 419 4.72 -3.90 -8.28
CA ASP A 419 4.79 -4.25 -6.87
C ASP A 419 3.86 -3.33 -6.11
N MET A 420 2.67 -3.85 -5.83
CA MET A 420 1.83 -3.33 -4.77
C MET A 420 2.55 -3.65 -3.47
N THR A 421 3.41 -2.76 -3.02
CA THR A 421 3.92 -2.79 -1.65
C THR A 421 2.78 -2.38 -0.73
N ALA A 422 1.94 -3.36 -0.38
CA ALA A 422 1.03 -3.24 0.74
C ALA A 422 1.87 -3.43 1.99
N PHE A 423 2.12 -2.36 2.73
CA PHE A 423 2.75 -2.44 4.04
C PHE A 423 1.73 -3.03 5.01
N PHE A 424 2.01 -4.23 5.51
CA PHE A 424 1.18 -4.90 6.49
C PHE A 424 1.67 -4.50 7.89
N PHE A 425 0.80 -3.85 8.65
CA PHE A 425 1.02 -3.60 10.06
C PHE A 425 0.64 -4.82 10.89
N LEU A 426 1.58 -5.27 11.69
CA LEU A 426 1.46 -6.37 12.63
C LEU A 426 1.46 -5.84 14.05
N PHE A 427 0.29 -5.63 14.64
CA PHE A 427 0.18 -5.46 16.09
C PHE A 427 -0.07 -6.80 16.75
N PHE A 428 0.90 -7.27 17.51
CA PHE A 428 0.72 -8.41 18.41
C PHE A 428 0.10 -7.95 19.73
N ILE A 429 -1.15 -8.29 19.95
CA ILE A 429 -1.73 -8.26 21.29
C ILE A 429 -1.22 -9.52 22.01
N ASN A 430 -0.23 -9.35 22.87
CA ASN A 430 0.12 -10.36 23.86
C ASN A 430 -1.03 -10.53 24.86
N ILE A 431 -1.90 -11.50 24.62
CA ILE A 431 -2.79 -12.04 25.64
C ILE A 431 -1.92 -12.91 26.56
N LEU A 432 -1.15 -12.27 27.43
CA LEU A 432 -0.65 -12.91 28.64
C LEU A 432 -1.86 -13.11 29.55
N LYS A 433 -2.43 -14.31 29.55
CA LYS A 433 -3.30 -14.82 30.61
C LYS A 433 -2.51 -14.84 31.90
N SER A 434 -2.41 -13.72 32.59
CA SER A 434 -2.06 -13.69 34.01
C SER A 434 -3.28 -14.12 34.82
N ARG A 435 -3.17 -15.25 35.47
CA ARG A 435 -4.12 -15.69 36.52
C ARG A 435 -4.23 -14.60 37.60
N PRO A 436 -5.41 -14.35 38.13
CA PRO A 436 -5.55 -13.40 39.23
C PRO A 436 -5.08 -14.05 40.54
N ASN A 437 -3.97 -13.58 41.09
CA ASN A 437 -3.69 -13.75 42.50
C ASN A 437 -4.10 -12.47 43.23
N SER A 438 -5.18 -12.62 43.95
CA SER A 438 -5.74 -11.68 44.91
C SER A 438 -4.74 -11.35 46.03
N MET A 439 -4.45 -10.06 46.23
CA MET A 439 -4.21 -9.50 47.58
C MET A 439 -4.58 -8.01 47.57
N PRO A 440 -5.29 -7.57 48.62
CA PRO A 440 -5.80 -6.20 48.72
C PRO A 440 -4.74 -5.27 49.28
N TYR A 441 -4.42 -4.20 48.57
CA TYR A 441 -3.63 -3.10 49.12
C TYR A 441 -4.58 -2.02 49.66
N LYS A 442 -4.53 -1.79 50.96
CA LYS A 442 -5.22 -0.71 51.69
C LYS A 442 -4.63 0.64 51.28
N MET A 443 -5.49 1.50 50.76
CA MET A 443 -5.20 2.94 50.67
C MET A 443 -5.32 3.57 52.05
N THR A 444 -4.26 4.17 52.53
CA THR A 444 -4.30 5.14 53.64
C THR A 444 -4.18 6.55 53.03
N ASN A 445 -5.28 7.26 53.10
CA ASN A 445 -5.34 8.71 52.91
C ASN A 445 -4.61 9.42 54.06
N THR A 446 -3.68 10.33 53.70
CA THR A 446 -3.29 11.42 54.60
C THR A 446 -3.25 12.72 53.83
N HIS A 447 -4.32 13.47 53.94
CA HIS A 447 -4.35 14.91 53.69
C HIS A 447 -3.49 15.61 54.74
N LYS A 448 -2.61 16.52 54.33
CA LYS A 448 -2.15 17.62 55.16
C LYS A 448 -2.20 18.93 54.32
N TYR A 449 -3.18 19.74 54.69
CA TYR A 449 -3.24 21.16 54.43
C TYR A 449 -2.15 21.89 55.20
N ILE A 450 -1.39 22.75 54.56
CA ILE A 450 -0.77 23.89 55.20
C ILE A 450 -1.05 25.09 54.33
N GLY A 451 -1.89 25.98 54.84
CA GLY A 451 -2.02 27.32 54.33
C GLY A 451 -1.03 28.23 55.05
N GLU A 452 -0.50 29.18 54.31
CA GLU A 452 0.02 30.43 54.93
C GLU A 452 -0.35 31.61 54.05
N LYS A 453 -0.90 32.58 54.72
CA LYS A 453 -1.22 33.96 54.31
C LYS A 453 0.02 34.85 54.51
N HIS A 454 -0.01 36.00 53.83
CA HIS A 454 0.60 37.33 54.03
C HIS A 454 1.58 37.61 52.88
N GLU A 455 1.57 38.77 52.26
CA GLU A 455 0.88 40.09 52.31
C GLU A 455 0.62 40.58 50.87
#